data_a8dfafad08e7167d70b709fe1d59f55f
#
_entry.id   a8dfafad08e7167d70b709fe1d59f55f
#
_cell.length_a   1.000
_cell.length_b   1.000
_cell.length_c   1.000
_cell.angle_alpha   90.00
_cell.angle_beta   90.00
_cell.angle_gamma   90.00
#
_symmetry.space_group_name_H-M   'P 1'
#
loop_
_entity.id
_entity.type
_entity.pdbx_description
1 polymer ?
#
loop_
_entity_poly.entity_id
_entity_poly.type
_entity_poly.pdbx_seq_one_letter_code
_entity_poly.pdbx_strand_id
1 'polypeptide(L)'
;AMNVTEIGSGEGPLVEEVRRLVGPKVPIAVALDFHANNTEQLVKNANIICGYRTAPHTDEEETQERAARLLLRCILENVLPECVMVCPPLLFPGEMITTEVDPCKSLIAELKKAEEKQGVWTASLFGGMPWCDAPNAGASVVVCGPKGCKEPTDEAKRIADLFWKEREKFGFEEKAMSPEDAILWAQEREASPIFISDSGDNVTGGAPGDSAYLLSLLMKHECKNVLVAGIVDRPAVEAFYLSAEGEEKKVKIGKSIDSKSTETEVTGKLKQKGFIERGGSKDIRFALIAVGGIDIILTDERCSFTTQKNIEETGAK
;
A
#
# COMPACT_ATOMS: atom_id res chain seq x y z
N ALA A 1 4.90 -4.10 -2.74
CA ALA A 1 5.35 -4.39 -4.13
C ALA A 1 6.22 -3.24 -4.64
N MET A 2 7.40 -3.57 -5.13
CA MET A 2 8.33 -2.58 -5.68
C MET A 2 8.29 -2.67 -7.21
N ASN A 3 7.84 -1.61 -7.87
CA ASN A 3 7.93 -1.49 -9.32
C ASN A 3 8.95 -0.40 -9.67
N VAL A 4 10.03 -0.79 -10.34
CA VAL A 4 11.16 0.10 -10.68
C VAL A 4 11.12 0.40 -12.17
N THR A 5 11.21 1.67 -12.52
CA THR A 5 11.21 2.11 -13.92
C THR A 5 12.27 1.35 -14.71
N GLU A 6 11.93 0.85 -15.89
CA GLU A 6 12.78 0.07 -16.81
C GLU A 6 13.18 -1.33 -16.34
N ILE A 7 13.04 -1.66 -15.03
CA ILE A 7 13.40 -2.96 -14.47
C ILE A 7 12.16 -3.82 -14.24
N GLY A 8 11.03 -3.20 -13.92
CA GLY A 8 9.82 -3.90 -13.49
C GLY A 8 9.86 -4.23 -11.99
N SER A 9 9.62 -5.48 -11.61
CA SER A 9 9.71 -5.90 -10.21
C SER A 9 11.11 -5.65 -9.65
N GLY A 10 11.22 -5.00 -8.51
CA GLY A 10 12.48 -4.81 -7.80
C GLY A 10 12.90 -6.04 -7.00
N GLU A 11 11.95 -6.78 -6.47
CA GLU A 11 12.20 -7.96 -5.62
C GLU A 11 12.80 -9.13 -6.42
N GLY A 12 12.29 -9.40 -7.62
CA GLY A 12 12.76 -10.50 -8.47
C GLY A 12 14.25 -10.40 -8.78
N PRO A 13 14.72 -9.33 -9.44
CA PRO A 13 16.13 -9.13 -9.75
C PRO A 13 17.03 -9.07 -8.51
N LEU A 14 16.56 -8.48 -7.40
CA LEU A 14 17.33 -8.44 -6.15
C LEU A 14 17.60 -9.85 -5.62
N VAL A 15 16.57 -10.69 -5.53
CA VAL A 15 16.71 -12.05 -5.00
C VAL A 15 17.52 -12.94 -5.98
N GLU A 16 17.40 -12.73 -7.28
CA GLU A 16 18.23 -13.41 -8.28
C GLU A 16 19.72 -13.06 -8.11
N GLU A 17 20.03 -11.78 -7.90
CA GLU A 17 21.42 -11.37 -7.67
C GLU A 17 21.97 -11.93 -6.37
N VAL A 18 21.18 -11.92 -5.29
CA VAL A 18 21.56 -12.58 -4.03
C VAL A 18 21.82 -14.08 -4.29
N ARG A 19 20.95 -14.77 -5.03
CA ARG A 19 21.12 -16.18 -5.39
C ARG A 19 22.41 -16.40 -6.17
N ARG A 20 22.73 -15.54 -7.12
CA ARG A 20 23.97 -15.60 -7.90
C ARG A 20 25.21 -15.49 -7.01
N LEU A 21 25.16 -14.61 -6.02
CA LEU A 21 26.29 -14.38 -5.10
C LEU A 21 26.49 -15.51 -4.09
N VAL A 22 25.40 -16.00 -3.47
CA VAL A 22 25.50 -17.02 -2.42
C VAL A 22 25.55 -18.45 -2.96
N GLY A 23 25.21 -18.64 -4.24
CA GLY A 23 25.20 -19.94 -4.90
C GLY A 23 23.96 -20.78 -4.57
N PRO A 24 23.81 -21.96 -5.22
CA PRO A 24 22.57 -22.74 -5.19
C PRO A 24 22.31 -23.50 -3.89
N LYS A 25 23.29 -23.59 -2.99
CA LYS A 25 23.20 -24.38 -1.75
C LYS A 25 22.79 -23.58 -0.52
N VAL A 26 22.87 -22.24 -0.58
CA VAL A 26 22.47 -21.37 0.56
C VAL A 26 20.97 -21.13 0.47
N PRO A 27 20.18 -21.45 1.50
CA PRO A 27 18.76 -21.16 1.49
C PRO A 27 18.50 -19.65 1.55
N ILE A 28 17.50 -19.21 0.80
CA ILE A 28 17.01 -17.81 0.80
C ILE A 28 15.56 -17.82 1.24
N ALA A 29 15.24 -17.06 2.29
CA ALA A 29 13.88 -16.80 2.73
C ALA A 29 13.53 -15.32 2.51
N VAL A 30 12.30 -15.06 2.09
CA VAL A 30 11.78 -13.73 1.80
C VAL A 30 10.48 -13.53 2.57
N ALA A 31 10.36 -12.44 3.30
CA ALA A 31 9.11 -11.96 3.89
C ALA A 31 8.58 -10.82 3.03
N LEU A 32 7.29 -10.86 2.68
CA LEU A 32 6.66 -9.90 1.78
C LEU A 32 5.35 -9.37 2.37
N ASP A 33 5.06 -8.14 2.03
CA ASP A 33 3.77 -7.51 2.23
C ASP A 33 2.65 -8.27 1.48
N PHE A 34 1.45 -8.26 2.04
CA PHE A 34 0.25 -8.89 1.46
C PHE A 34 -0.07 -8.39 0.03
N HIS A 35 0.31 -7.14 -0.30
CA HIS A 35 0.07 -6.53 -1.60
C HIS A 35 1.22 -6.76 -2.61
N ALA A 36 2.12 -7.72 -2.37
CA ALA A 36 3.20 -8.01 -3.29
C ALA A 36 2.68 -8.47 -4.67
N ASN A 37 3.25 -7.90 -5.72
CA ASN A 37 3.08 -8.37 -7.10
C ASN A 37 4.20 -9.35 -7.43
N ASN A 38 3.97 -10.62 -7.18
CA ASN A 38 5.00 -11.65 -7.28
C ASN A 38 5.37 -11.98 -8.74
N THR A 39 6.62 -12.39 -8.94
CA THR A 39 7.14 -12.79 -10.25
C THR A 39 7.70 -14.19 -10.21
N GLU A 40 7.73 -14.86 -11.37
CA GLU A 40 8.42 -16.16 -11.49
C GLU A 40 9.91 -16.07 -11.16
N GLN A 41 10.54 -14.91 -11.46
CA GLN A 41 11.95 -14.67 -11.15
C GLN A 41 12.19 -14.71 -9.64
N LEU A 42 11.33 -14.07 -8.84
CA LEU A 42 11.38 -14.13 -7.39
C LEU A 42 11.21 -15.57 -6.88
N VAL A 43 10.16 -16.25 -7.34
CA VAL A 43 9.80 -17.61 -6.88
C VAL A 43 10.88 -18.62 -7.20
N LYS A 44 11.52 -18.53 -8.37
CA LYS A 44 12.61 -19.44 -8.79
C LYS A 44 13.89 -19.27 -7.98
N ASN A 45 14.14 -18.09 -7.43
CA ASN A 45 15.38 -17.76 -6.75
C ASN A 45 15.27 -17.82 -5.21
N ALA A 46 14.06 -17.80 -4.65
CA ALA A 46 13.81 -18.00 -3.23
C ALA A 46 13.51 -19.48 -2.90
N ASN A 47 13.85 -19.91 -1.69
CA ASN A 47 13.46 -21.23 -1.18
C ASN A 47 12.19 -21.14 -0.30
N ILE A 48 11.98 -20.02 0.34
CA ILE A 48 10.85 -19.75 1.23
C ILE A 48 10.32 -18.35 0.92
N ILE A 49 9.02 -18.23 0.77
CA ILE A 49 8.32 -16.96 0.64
C ILE A 49 7.18 -16.95 1.65
N CYS A 50 7.23 -16.01 2.59
CA CYS A 50 6.20 -15.77 3.59
C CYS A 50 5.54 -14.41 3.33
N GLY A 51 4.24 -14.40 3.09
CA GLY A 51 3.44 -13.17 2.98
C GLY A 51 2.77 -12.79 4.31
N TYR A 52 2.54 -11.50 4.53
CA TYR A 52 1.66 -11.06 5.61
C TYR A 52 0.29 -11.70 5.46
N ARG A 53 -0.36 -11.97 6.59
CA ARG A 53 -1.70 -12.57 6.67
C ARG A 53 -2.75 -11.58 7.11
N THR A 54 -2.36 -10.34 7.33
CA THR A 54 -3.24 -9.26 7.74
C THR A 54 -3.16 -8.07 6.78
N ALA A 55 -4.31 -7.52 6.47
CA ALA A 55 -4.50 -6.24 5.81
C ALA A 55 -5.75 -5.59 6.44
N PRO A 56 -5.59 -4.53 7.28
CA PRO A 56 -4.37 -3.78 7.62
C PRO A 56 -3.28 -4.64 8.29
N HIS A 57 -2.01 -4.25 8.07
CA HIS A 57 -0.84 -5.01 8.50
C HIS A 57 -0.63 -4.92 10.02
N THR A 58 -0.60 -6.07 10.68
CA THR A 58 -0.37 -6.21 12.12
C THR A 58 0.52 -7.42 12.44
N ASP A 59 0.99 -8.15 11.44
CA ASP A 59 1.75 -9.41 11.57
C ASP A 59 3.12 -9.37 10.89
N GLU A 60 3.71 -8.18 10.72
CA GLU A 60 5.01 -8.01 10.07
C GLU A 60 6.11 -8.80 10.80
N GLU A 61 6.21 -8.63 12.13
CA GLU A 61 7.21 -9.32 12.94
C GLU A 61 6.98 -10.83 12.94
N GLU A 62 5.72 -11.28 13.09
CA GLU A 62 5.37 -12.71 13.06
C GLU A 62 5.76 -13.33 11.71
N THR A 63 5.52 -12.63 10.60
CA THR A 63 5.86 -13.11 9.26
C THR A 63 7.36 -13.20 9.04
N GLN A 64 8.13 -12.20 9.51
CA GLN A 64 9.59 -12.23 9.46
C GLN A 64 10.15 -13.38 10.32
N GLU A 65 9.62 -13.57 11.52
CA GLU A 65 10.00 -14.68 12.41
C GLU A 65 9.66 -16.03 11.77
N ARG A 66 8.50 -16.17 11.12
CA ARG A 66 8.10 -17.39 10.39
C ARG A 66 9.11 -17.70 9.27
N ALA A 67 9.49 -16.70 8.47
CA ALA A 67 10.49 -16.86 7.42
C ALA A 67 11.85 -17.27 7.99
N ALA A 68 12.30 -16.64 9.08
CA ALA A 68 13.57 -16.97 9.76
C ALA A 68 13.56 -18.38 10.34
N ARG A 69 12.47 -18.81 11.00
CA ARG A 69 12.34 -20.18 11.53
C ARG A 69 12.42 -21.23 10.43
N LEU A 70 11.76 -20.98 9.28
CA LEU A 70 11.83 -21.89 8.14
C LEU A 70 13.21 -21.91 7.49
N LEU A 71 13.91 -20.77 7.45
CA LEU A 71 15.31 -20.70 7.03
C LEU A 71 16.23 -21.57 7.93
N LEU A 72 16.06 -21.46 9.24
CA LEU A 72 16.78 -22.32 10.19
C LEU A 72 16.47 -23.80 9.98
N ARG A 73 15.21 -24.14 9.71
CA ARG A 73 14.78 -25.49 9.38
C ARG A 73 15.53 -26.02 8.15
N CYS A 74 15.68 -25.23 7.09
CA CYS A 74 16.47 -25.62 5.92
C CYS A 74 17.89 -26.04 6.29
N ILE A 75 18.52 -25.29 7.19
CA ILE A 75 19.91 -25.52 7.62
C ILE A 75 19.99 -26.79 8.49
N LEU A 76 19.10 -26.92 9.48
CA LEU A 76 19.13 -28.03 10.44
C LEU A 76 18.76 -29.38 9.79
N GLU A 77 17.80 -29.38 8.88
CA GLU A 77 17.37 -30.60 8.19
C GLU A 77 18.17 -30.86 6.90
N ASN A 78 19.03 -29.90 6.49
CA ASN A 78 19.78 -29.93 5.23
C ASN A 78 18.86 -30.14 4.02
N VAL A 79 17.71 -29.45 4.00
CA VAL A 79 16.69 -29.51 2.95
C VAL A 79 16.52 -28.13 2.32
N LEU A 80 16.56 -28.07 1.00
CA LEU A 80 16.24 -26.87 0.24
C LEU A 80 14.83 -27.02 -0.35
N PRO A 81 13.81 -26.36 0.22
CA PRO A 81 12.48 -26.38 -0.36
C PRO A 81 12.43 -25.56 -1.65
N GLU A 82 11.37 -25.78 -2.40
CA GLU A 82 11.01 -24.96 -3.57
C GLU A 82 9.63 -24.32 -3.34
N CYS A 83 9.41 -23.19 -3.99
CA CYS A 83 8.14 -22.49 -3.96
C CYS A 83 7.38 -22.71 -5.27
N VAL A 84 6.08 -22.94 -5.15
CA VAL A 84 5.15 -23.02 -6.29
C VAL A 84 4.23 -21.80 -6.21
N MET A 85 4.02 -21.13 -7.34
CA MET A 85 3.12 -19.99 -7.45
C MET A 85 2.00 -20.29 -8.44
N VAL A 86 0.78 -19.92 -8.07
CA VAL A 86 -0.39 -19.90 -8.94
C VAL A 86 -0.99 -18.51 -8.90
N CYS A 87 -1.17 -17.90 -10.06
CA CYS A 87 -1.76 -16.56 -10.21
C CYS A 87 -3.17 -16.69 -10.78
N PRO A 88 -4.23 -16.61 -9.96
CA PRO A 88 -5.58 -16.45 -10.48
C PRO A 88 -5.68 -15.09 -11.17
N PRO A 89 -6.48 -14.94 -12.25
CA PRO A 89 -6.58 -13.68 -12.99
C PRO A 89 -7.45 -12.67 -12.23
N LEU A 90 -7.00 -12.27 -11.04
CA LEU A 90 -7.66 -11.36 -10.11
C LEU A 90 -6.81 -10.12 -9.89
N LEU A 91 -7.47 -8.98 -9.89
CA LEU A 91 -6.88 -7.68 -9.61
C LEU A 91 -7.88 -6.86 -8.79
N PHE A 92 -7.53 -6.56 -7.55
CA PHE A 92 -8.37 -5.82 -6.62
C PHE A 92 -7.68 -4.55 -6.13
N PRO A 93 -8.40 -3.42 -5.94
CA PRO A 93 -7.95 -2.37 -5.05
C PRO A 93 -7.69 -2.94 -3.65
N GLY A 94 -6.65 -2.46 -2.97
CA GLY A 94 -6.29 -2.97 -1.64
C GLY A 94 -7.43 -2.88 -0.63
N GLU A 95 -8.26 -1.86 -0.75
CA GLU A 95 -9.41 -1.58 0.10
C GLU A 95 -10.56 -2.59 -0.04
N MET A 96 -10.56 -3.38 -1.13
CA MET A 96 -11.54 -4.45 -1.35
C MET A 96 -11.09 -5.81 -0.83
N ILE A 97 -9.86 -5.94 -0.37
CA ILE A 97 -9.25 -7.23 0.00
C ILE A 97 -8.68 -7.19 1.43
N THR A 98 -9.48 -6.72 2.38
CA THR A 98 -9.10 -6.73 3.79
C THR A 98 -9.22 -8.14 4.38
N THR A 99 -8.34 -8.47 5.32
CA THR A 99 -8.31 -9.82 5.91
C THR A 99 -9.17 -9.96 7.16
N GLU A 100 -9.83 -8.91 7.58
CA GLU A 100 -10.69 -8.88 8.76
C GLU A 100 -12.08 -9.44 8.50
N VAL A 101 -12.52 -9.40 7.22
CA VAL A 101 -13.84 -9.86 6.78
C VAL A 101 -13.75 -10.93 5.71
N ASP A 102 -14.87 -11.65 5.53
CA ASP A 102 -15.00 -12.62 4.43
C ASP A 102 -15.19 -11.89 3.08
N PRO A 103 -14.68 -12.47 1.99
CA PRO A 103 -14.16 -13.84 1.89
C PRO A 103 -12.67 -13.97 2.24
N CYS A 104 -11.93 -12.86 2.39
CA CYS A 104 -10.48 -12.92 2.58
C CYS A 104 -10.10 -13.61 3.91
N LYS A 105 -10.83 -13.32 5.00
CA LYS A 105 -10.63 -13.97 6.30
C LYS A 105 -10.65 -15.49 6.20
N SER A 106 -11.64 -16.05 5.51
CA SER A 106 -11.75 -17.48 5.30
C SER A 106 -10.62 -18.03 4.42
N LEU A 107 -10.18 -17.29 3.39
CA LEU A 107 -9.05 -17.67 2.55
C LEU A 107 -7.73 -17.70 3.34
N ILE A 108 -7.49 -16.74 4.23
CA ILE A 108 -6.33 -16.77 5.14
C ILE A 108 -6.37 -17.98 6.07
N ALA A 109 -7.55 -18.39 6.55
CA ALA A 109 -7.68 -19.60 7.36
C ALA A 109 -7.31 -20.87 6.56
N GLU A 110 -7.55 -20.91 5.25
CA GLU A 110 -7.15 -22.04 4.40
C GLU A 110 -5.63 -22.18 4.26
N LEU A 111 -4.86 -21.08 4.41
CA LEU A 111 -3.40 -21.16 4.43
C LEU A 111 -2.90 -22.00 5.62
N LYS A 112 -3.48 -21.77 6.80
CA LYS A 112 -3.13 -22.55 8.01
C LYS A 112 -3.46 -24.03 7.84
N LYS A 113 -4.62 -24.37 7.26
CA LYS A 113 -4.99 -25.75 6.94
C LYS A 113 -4.06 -26.40 5.93
N ALA A 114 -3.56 -25.64 4.95
CA ALA A 114 -2.57 -26.14 4.01
C ALA A 114 -1.24 -26.49 4.72
N GLU A 115 -0.81 -25.67 5.67
CA GLU A 115 0.41 -25.89 6.45
C GLU A 115 0.35 -27.11 7.40
N GLU A 116 -0.86 -27.59 7.74
CA GLU A 116 -1.04 -28.84 8.48
C GLU A 116 -0.74 -30.11 7.64
N LYS A 117 -0.68 -29.97 6.32
CA LYS A 117 -0.41 -31.10 5.41
C LYS A 117 1.07 -31.43 5.38
N GLN A 118 1.37 -32.72 5.42
CA GLN A 118 2.72 -33.19 5.23
C GLN A 118 3.25 -32.72 3.84
N GLY A 119 4.46 -32.17 3.81
CA GLY A 119 5.05 -31.66 2.58
C GLY A 119 4.78 -30.18 2.30
N VAL A 120 3.91 -29.51 3.06
CA VAL A 120 3.73 -28.07 3.01
C VAL A 120 4.46 -27.41 4.20
N TRP A 121 5.36 -26.48 3.91
CA TRP A 121 6.11 -25.77 4.94
C TRP A 121 5.51 -24.39 5.24
N THR A 122 5.05 -23.70 4.22
CA THR A 122 4.31 -22.45 4.35
C THR A 122 3.44 -22.20 3.13
N ALA A 123 2.33 -21.54 3.35
CA ALA A 123 1.41 -21.06 2.33
C ALA A 123 1.14 -19.57 2.53
N SER A 124 1.10 -18.83 1.44
CA SER A 124 0.86 -17.39 1.43
C SER A 124 -0.11 -17.02 0.31
N LEU A 125 -1.00 -16.07 0.60
CA LEU A 125 -1.90 -15.47 -0.37
C LEU A 125 -1.54 -13.99 -0.47
N PHE A 126 -1.46 -13.48 -1.69
CA PHE A 126 -1.14 -12.09 -1.99
C PHE A 126 -2.28 -11.49 -2.80
N GLY A 127 -2.75 -10.31 -2.38
CA GLY A 127 -3.79 -9.57 -3.08
C GLY A 127 -3.28 -8.85 -4.33
N GLY A 128 -1.99 -8.55 -4.37
CA GLY A 128 -1.39 -7.71 -5.40
C GLY A 128 -1.66 -6.21 -5.19
N MET A 129 -1.04 -5.38 -6.02
CA MET A 129 -1.19 -3.92 -6.00
C MET A 129 -1.45 -3.42 -7.43
N PRO A 130 -2.71 -3.09 -7.77
CA PRO A 130 -3.08 -2.66 -9.12
C PRO A 130 -2.48 -1.31 -9.51
N TRP A 131 -2.33 -0.41 -8.53
CA TRP A 131 -1.85 0.96 -8.77
C TRP A 131 -0.40 1.05 -9.27
N CYS A 132 0.35 -0.06 -9.19
CA CYS A 132 1.69 -0.14 -9.77
C CYS A 132 1.69 -0.17 -11.32
N ASP A 133 0.57 -0.48 -11.96
CA ASP A 133 0.43 -0.63 -13.41
C ASP A 133 1.55 -1.49 -14.02
N ALA A 134 1.86 -2.60 -13.35
CA ALA A 134 2.94 -3.50 -13.73
C ALA A 134 2.38 -4.74 -14.45
N PRO A 135 3.11 -5.33 -15.41
CA PRO A 135 2.66 -6.54 -16.14
C PRO A 135 2.36 -7.74 -15.23
N ASN A 136 2.99 -7.78 -14.06
CA ASN A 136 2.80 -8.83 -13.04
C ASN A 136 1.85 -8.40 -11.91
N ALA A 137 1.13 -7.26 -12.06
CA ALA A 137 0.16 -6.83 -11.06
C ALA A 137 -1.00 -7.83 -10.97
N GLY A 138 -1.28 -8.28 -9.75
CA GLY A 138 -2.40 -9.19 -9.50
C GLY A 138 -2.17 -10.12 -8.32
N ALA A 139 -3.23 -10.89 -8.05
CA ALA A 139 -3.24 -11.86 -6.97
C ALA A 139 -2.33 -13.05 -7.25
N SER A 140 -1.78 -13.63 -6.19
CA SER A 140 -1.01 -14.87 -6.28
C SER A 140 -1.12 -15.69 -5.00
N VAL A 141 -0.99 -17.00 -5.16
CA VAL A 141 -0.84 -17.97 -4.07
C VAL A 141 0.51 -18.62 -4.19
N VAL A 142 1.32 -18.56 -3.13
CA VAL A 142 2.64 -19.18 -3.09
C VAL A 142 2.66 -20.21 -1.97
N VAL A 143 3.03 -21.43 -2.31
CA VAL A 143 3.18 -22.53 -1.35
C VAL A 143 4.57 -23.12 -1.48
N CYS A 144 5.28 -23.25 -0.36
CA CYS A 144 6.64 -23.77 -0.33
C CYS A 144 6.70 -25.10 0.42
N GLY A 145 7.54 -26.01 -0.05
CA GLY A 145 7.77 -27.31 0.59
C GLY A 145 8.96 -28.05 -0.02
N PRO A 146 9.32 -29.24 0.48
CA PRO A 146 10.44 -30.00 -0.01
C PRO A 146 10.34 -30.28 -1.50
N LYS A 147 11.46 -30.19 -2.18
CA LYS A 147 11.53 -30.43 -3.63
C LYS A 147 11.00 -31.79 -4.00
N GLY A 148 10.15 -31.83 -5.05
CA GLY A 148 9.53 -33.06 -5.56
C GLY A 148 8.28 -33.50 -4.80
N CYS A 149 7.86 -32.80 -3.74
CA CYS A 149 6.55 -33.00 -3.12
C CYS A 149 5.45 -32.45 -4.01
N LYS A 150 4.33 -33.17 -4.09
CA LYS A 150 3.17 -32.75 -4.89
C LYS A 150 2.26 -31.79 -4.13
N GLU A 151 2.23 -31.91 -2.82
CA GLU A 151 1.34 -31.19 -1.93
C GLU A 151 1.41 -29.66 -2.09
N PRO A 152 2.60 -29.01 -2.20
CA PRO A 152 2.67 -27.57 -2.45
C PRO A 152 1.95 -27.15 -3.74
N THR A 153 2.07 -27.93 -4.80
CA THR A 153 1.39 -27.64 -6.07
C THR A 153 -0.12 -27.81 -5.96
N ASP A 154 -0.56 -28.89 -5.33
CA ASP A 154 -1.99 -29.19 -5.18
C ASP A 154 -2.66 -28.13 -4.27
N GLU A 155 -2.00 -27.71 -3.20
CA GLU A 155 -2.53 -26.67 -2.29
C GLU A 155 -2.52 -25.28 -2.92
N ALA A 156 -1.46 -24.91 -3.67
CA ALA A 156 -1.43 -23.63 -4.38
C ALA A 156 -2.60 -23.52 -5.37
N LYS A 157 -2.88 -24.58 -6.13
CA LYS A 157 -4.03 -24.64 -7.03
C LYS A 157 -5.35 -24.58 -6.28
N ARG A 158 -5.51 -25.40 -5.24
CA ARG A 158 -6.75 -25.46 -4.45
C ARG A 158 -7.11 -24.08 -3.86
N ILE A 159 -6.13 -23.39 -3.28
CA ILE A 159 -6.35 -22.06 -2.69
C ILE A 159 -6.61 -21.02 -3.78
N ALA A 160 -5.89 -21.07 -4.89
CA ALA A 160 -6.14 -20.16 -6.02
C ALA A 160 -7.53 -20.36 -6.64
N ASP A 161 -8.01 -21.62 -6.75
CA ASP A 161 -9.36 -21.93 -7.20
C ASP A 161 -10.43 -21.43 -6.23
N LEU A 162 -10.20 -21.54 -4.92
CA LEU A 162 -11.08 -20.94 -3.91
C LEU A 162 -11.12 -19.43 -4.04
N PHE A 163 -9.96 -18.79 -4.18
CA PHE A 163 -9.86 -17.34 -4.35
C PHE A 163 -10.64 -16.88 -5.57
N TRP A 164 -10.45 -17.56 -6.71
CA TRP A 164 -11.22 -17.30 -7.93
C TRP A 164 -12.72 -17.48 -7.72
N LYS A 165 -13.14 -18.54 -7.04
CA LYS A 165 -14.55 -18.83 -6.77
C LYS A 165 -15.23 -17.74 -5.94
N GLU A 166 -14.51 -17.18 -4.99
CA GLU A 166 -15.04 -16.17 -4.08
C GLU A 166 -14.95 -14.73 -4.63
N ARG A 167 -14.38 -14.52 -5.83
CA ARG A 167 -14.05 -13.20 -6.40
C ARG A 167 -15.19 -12.17 -6.41
N GLU A 168 -16.44 -12.63 -6.64
CA GLU A 168 -17.60 -11.75 -6.69
C GLU A 168 -18.08 -11.26 -5.31
N LYS A 169 -17.51 -11.81 -4.23
CA LYS A 169 -17.88 -11.44 -2.87
C LYS A 169 -16.95 -10.38 -2.28
N PHE A 170 -15.83 -10.08 -2.96
CA PHE A 170 -14.96 -8.99 -2.56
C PHE A 170 -15.61 -7.65 -2.86
N GLY A 171 -15.46 -6.70 -1.96
CA GLY A 171 -16.05 -5.37 -2.10
C GLY A 171 -15.49 -4.41 -1.07
N PHE A 172 -15.85 -3.15 -1.18
CA PHE A 172 -15.54 -2.18 -0.15
C PHE A 172 -16.38 -2.44 1.10
N GLU A 173 -15.76 -2.45 2.28
CA GLU A 173 -16.47 -2.50 3.56
C GLU A 173 -17.17 -1.19 3.83
N GLU A 174 -16.50 -0.07 3.50
CA GLU A 174 -17.03 1.26 3.63
C GLU A 174 -17.75 1.71 2.35
N LYS A 175 -18.54 2.76 2.47
CA LYS A 175 -19.30 3.29 1.35
C LYS A 175 -18.38 3.93 0.33
N ALA A 176 -18.26 3.31 -0.84
CA ALA A 176 -17.50 3.83 -1.98
C ALA A 176 -18.45 4.55 -2.96
N MET A 177 -18.00 5.70 -3.48
CA MET A 177 -18.75 6.50 -4.43
C MET A 177 -17.82 7.40 -5.24
N SER A 178 -18.33 8.12 -6.24
CA SER A 178 -17.53 9.10 -6.95
C SER A 178 -17.09 10.23 -5.99
N PRO A 179 -15.96 10.90 -6.23
CA PRO A 179 -15.49 12.00 -5.39
C PRO A 179 -16.53 13.11 -5.22
N GLU A 180 -17.25 13.46 -6.29
CA GLU A 180 -18.30 14.49 -6.25
C GLU A 180 -19.49 14.03 -5.42
N ASP A 181 -19.95 12.78 -5.58
CA ASP A 181 -21.04 12.22 -4.77
C ASP A 181 -20.66 12.11 -3.31
N ALA A 182 -19.40 11.81 -3.00
CA ALA A 182 -18.90 11.76 -1.61
C ALA A 182 -18.97 13.12 -0.92
N ILE A 183 -18.60 14.18 -1.63
CA ILE A 183 -18.69 15.55 -1.13
C ILE A 183 -20.15 15.93 -0.88
N LEU A 184 -21.02 15.73 -1.85
CA LEU A 184 -22.46 16.04 -1.73
C LEU A 184 -23.09 15.23 -0.59
N TRP A 185 -22.78 13.94 -0.52
CA TRP A 185 -23.25 13.07 0.55
C TRP A 185 -22.80 13.56 1.93
N ALA A 186 -21.54 14.03 2.07
CA ALA A 186 -21.03 14.55 3.33
C ALA A 186 -21.69 15.86 3.75
N GLN A 187 -21.97 16.77 2.80
CA GLN A 187 -22.63 18.05 3.07
C GLN A 187 -24.07 17.89 3.61
N GLU A 188 -24.74 16.78 3.28
CA GLU A 188 -26.09 16.48 3.77
C GLU A 188 -26.14 15.88 5.18
N ARG A 189 -24.99 15.69 5.84
CA ARG A 189 -24.89 14.99 7.14
C ARG A 189 -24.61 15.95 8.29
N GLU A 190 -25.26 15.68 9.41
CA GLU A 190 -24.96 16.36 10.69
C GLU A 190 -23.79 15.71 11.44
N ALA A 191 -23.40 14.48 11.06
CA ALA A 191 -22.28 13.76 11.66
C ALA A 191 -20.96 14.51 11.46
N SER A 192 -20.10 14.54 12.48
CA SER A 192 -18.78 15.17 12.42
C SER A 192 -17.83 14.45 13.38
N PRO A 193 -16.60 14.16 12.97
CA PRO A 193 -16.05 14.36 11.63
C PRO A 193 -16.52 13.31 10.61
N ILE A 194 -16.53 13.66 9.33
CA ILE A 194 -16.69 12.74 8.21
C ILE A 194 -15.34 12.62 7.52
N PHE A 195 -14.87 11.38 7.33
CA PHE A 195 -13.64 11.08 6.61
C PHE A 195 -13.96 10.63 5.18
N ILE A 196 -13.31 11.26 4.21
CA ILE A 196 -13.32 10.85 2.80
C ILE A 196 -11.89 10.47 2.44
N SER A 197 -11.68 9.22 2.04
CA SER A 197 -10.38 8.71 1.60
C SER A 197 -10.35 8.56 0.10
N ASP A 198 -9.29 9.07 -0.53
CA ASP A 198 -8.99 8.83 -1.95
C ASP A 198 -8.21 7.51 -2.06
N SER A 199 -8.82 6.49 -2.67
CA SER A 199 -8.17 5.20 -2.86
C SER A 199 -7.17 5.18 -4.03
N GLY A 200 -7.24 6.16 -4.93
CA GLY A 200 -6.38 6.22 -6.13
C GLY A 200 -5.02 6.86 -5.90
N ASP A 201 -4.94 7.89 -5.03
CA ASP A 201 -3.69 8.63 -4.77
C ASP A 201 -3.06 8.24 -3.43
N ASN A 202 -2.93 6.94 -3.18
CA ASN A 202 -2.39 6.38 -1.95
C ASN A 202 -0.86 6.43 -1.92
N VAL A 203 -0.29 7.35 -1.17
CA VAL A 203 1.17 7.53 -1.03
C VAL A 203 1.88 6.31 -0.44
N THR A 204 1.21 5.51 0.40
CA THR A 204 1.79 4.28 0.96
C THR A 204 1.85 3.16 -0.07
N GLY A 205 0.97 3.19 -1.07
CA GLY A 205 0.99 2.29 -2.23
C GLY A 205 1.91 2.74 -3.36
N GLY A 206 2.61 3.88 -3.19
CA GLY A 206 3.57 4.40 -4.18
C GLY A 206 3.01 5.48 -5.09
N ALA A 207 1.75 5.88 -4.93
CA ALA A 207 1.18 7.01 -5.68
C ALA A 207 1.90 8.33 -5.35
N PRO A 208 1.85 9.32 -6.24
CA PRO A 208 2.52 10.60 -6.03
C PRO A 208 1.98 11.38 -4.84
N GLY A 209 0.69 11.31 -4.54
CA GLY A 209 0.03 12.09 -3.49
C GLY A 209 -0.10 13.58 -3.84
N ASP A 210 -0.02 13.92 -5.11
CA ASP A 210 0.06 15.30 -5.59
C ASP A 210 -1.16 15.74 -6.42
N SER A 211 -2.26 15.01 -6.35
CA SER A 211 -3.48 15.37 -7.05
C SER A 211 -4.30 16.41 -6.28
N ALA A 212 -4.57 17.57 -6.90
CA ALA A 212 -5.49 18.57 -6.37
C ALA A 212 -6.93 18.38 -6.86
N TYR A 213 -7.28 17.22 -7.41
CA TYR A 213 -8.62 16.97 -7.96
C TYR A 213 -9.72 17.11 -6.92
N LEU A 214 -9.58 16.43 -5.78
CA LEU A 214 -10.55 16.53 -4.69
C LEU A 214 -10.65 17.96 -4.14
N LEU A 215 -9.52 18.66 -4.00
CA LEU A 215 -9.50 20.06 -3.62
C LEU A 215 -10.31 20.94 -4.60
N SER A 216 -10.16 20.71 -5.89
CA SER A 216 -10.90 21.47 -6.92
C SER A 216 -12.41 21.27 -6.80
N LEU A 217 -12.87 20.05 -6.47
CA LEU A 217 -14.28 19.78 -6.23
C LEU A 217 -14.79 20.40 -4.92
N LEU A 218 -14.02 20.34 -3.83
CA LEU A 218 -14.37 20.98 -2.57
C LEU A 218 -14.55 22.50 -2.74
N MET A 219 -13.67 23.14 -3.54
CA MET A 219 -13.80 24.56 -3.87
C MET A 219 -15.03 24.84 -4.76
N LYS A 220 -15.29 24.01 -5.77
CA LYS A 220 -16.46 24.10 -6.65
C LYS A 220 -17.77 24.05 -5.87
N HIS A 221 -17.84 23.19 -4.85
CA HIS A 221 -19.03 23.01 -3.99
C HIS A 221 -19.02 23.94 -2.75
N GLU A 222 -18.11 24.94 -2.70
CA GLU A 222 -18.01 25.94 -1.62
C GLU A 222 -17.98 25.33 -0.20
N CYS A 223 -17.30 24.17 -0.07
CA CYS A 223 -17.21 23.45 1.18
C CYS A 223 -16.52 24.28 2.27
N LYS A 224 -16.96 24.11 3.51
CA LYS A 224 -16.42 24.79 4.69
C LYS A 224 -16.16 23.80 5.82
N ASN A 225 -15.26 24.17 6.73
CA ASN A 225 -14.83 23.31 7.84
C ASN A 225 -14.27 21.97 7.34
N VAL A 226 -13.42 22.05 6.32
CA VAL A 226 -12.79 20.88 5.68
C VAL A 226 -11.28 20.97 5.88
N LEU A 227 -10.67 19.85 6.20
CA LEU A 227 -9.23 19.65 6.17
C LEU A 227 -8.88 18.71 5.01
N VAL A 228 -8.01 19.15 4.12
CA VAL A 228 -7.37 18.32 3.10
C VAL A 228 -5.97 17.95 3.59
N ALA A 229 -5.75 16.67 3.87
CA ALA A 229 -4.48 16.16 4.37
C ALA A 229 -4.03 14.95 3.53
N GLY A 230 -2.94 14.96 2.78
CA GLY A 230 -2.00 16.04 2.52
C GLY A 230 -1.65 15.99 1.05
N ILE A 231 -1.47 17.14 0.47
CA ILE A 231 -1.06 17.19 -0.94
C ILE A 231 0.46 17.39 -1.01
N VAL A 232 1.15 16.55 -1.75
CA VAL A 232 2.59 16.65 -1.95
C VAL A 232 2.89 17.72 -2.99
N ASP A 233 3.44 18.83 -2.56
CA ASP A 233 3.79 19.94 -3.45
C ASP A 233 5.00 20.73 -2.91
N ARG A 234 6.20 20.28 -3.25
CA ARG A 234 7.43 20.94 -2.81
C ARG A 234 7.53 22.42 -3.26
N PRO A 235 7.22 22.79 -4.52
CA PRO A 235 7.23 24.19 -4.95
C PRO A 235 6.29 25.07 -4.14
N ALA A 236 5.07 24.59 -3.84
CA ALA A 236 4.12 25.35 -3.04
C ALA A 236 4.59 25.48 -1.57
N VAL A 237 5.12 24.42 -0.97
CA VAL A 237 5.72 24.46 0.37
C VAL A 237 6.85 25.49 0.41
N GLU A 238 7.79 25.48 -0.54
CA GLU A 238 8.90 26.42 -0.62
C GLU A 238 8.40 27.88 -0.74
N ALA A 239 7.37 28.10 -1.54
CA ALA A 239 6.76 29.43 -1.67
C ALA A 239 6.23 29.95 -0.32
N PHE A 240 5.55 29.10 0.47
CA PHE A 240 5.02 29.48 1.78
C PHE A 240 6.09 29.55 2.87
N TYR A 241 7.20 28.83 2.75
CA TYR A 241 8.31 28.94 3.70
C TYR A 241 8.97 30.34 3.68
N LEU A 242 8.87 31.06 2.58
CA LEU A 242 9.34 32.44 2.46
C LEU A 242 8.33 33.50 2.95
N SER A 243 7.11 33.06 3.31
CA SER A 243 6.04 33.95 3.78
C SER A 243 5.97 34.03 5.31
N ALA A 244 5.46 35.13 5.83
CA ALA A 244 5.06 35.24 7.23
C ALA A 244 3.69 34.58 7.46
N GLU A 245 3.45 34.10 8.69
CA GLU A 245 2.12 33.63 9.06
C GLU A 245 1.07 34.75 8.88
N GLY A 246 -0.06 34.36 8.33
CA GLY A 246 -1.13 35.31 7.98
C GLY A 246 -0.99 35.95 6.59
N GLU A 247 0.14 35.79 5.91
CA GLU A 247 0.34 36.28 4.54
C GLU A 247 -0.46 35.43 3.55
N GLU A 248 -1.05 36.09 2.55
CA GLU A 248 -1.74 35.46 1.43
C GLU A 248 -0.82 35.38 0.23
N LYS A 249 -0.88 34.21 -0.43
CA LYS A 249 -0.11 33.99 -1.65
C LYS A 249 -0.93 33.22 -2.69
N LYS A 250 -0.83 33.65 -3.92
CA LYS A 250 -1.40 32.93 -5.06
C LYS A 250 -0.41 31.87 -5.51
N VAL A 251 -0.83 30.60 -5.49
CA VAL A 251 -0.01 29.45 -5.87
C VAL A 251 -0.83 28.45 -6.68
N LYS A 252 -0.15 27.63 -7.44
CA LYS A 252 -0.71 26.43 -8.03
C LYS A 252 -0.36 25.26 -7.11
N ILE A 253 -1.30 24.38 -6.89
CA ILE A 253 -1.15 23.19 -6.04
C ILE A 253 -1.45 21.97 -6.88
N GLY A 254 -0.63 20.95 -6.73
CA GLY A 254 -0.76 19.68 -7.42
C GLY A 254 0.14 19.56 -8.64
N LYS A 255 0.23 18.35 -9.19
CA LYS A 255 1.03 18.05 -10.39
C LYS A 255 2.53 18.32 -10.23
N SER A 256 3.02 18.27 -9.00
CA SER A 256 4.44 18.53 -8.71
C SER A 256 5.34 17.32 -8.95
N ILE A 257 4.78 16.13 -9.02
CA ILE A 257 5.46 14.86 -9.24
C ILE A 257 4.96 14.19 -10.52
N ASP A 258 3.64 13.96 -10.64
CA ASP A 258 3.06 13.32 -11.81
C ASP A 258 2.42 14.36 -12.76
N SER A 259 2.88 14.38 -13.99
CA SER A 259 2.36 15.26 -15.04
C SER A 259 0.88 15.00 -15.38
N LYS A 260 0.33 13.86 -15.03
CA LYS A 260 -1.09 13.48 -15.21
C LYS A 260 -1.97 13.92 -14.05
N SER A 261 -1.41 14.27 -12.90
CA SER A 261 -2.15 14.76 -11.75
C SER A 261 -2.85 16.09 -12.04
N THR A 262 -3.90 16.37 -11.27
CA THR A 262 -4.67 17.61 -11.38
C THR A 262 -3.95 18.73 -10.64
N GLU A 263 -3.83 19.89 -11.31
CA GLU A 263 -3.35 21.15 -10.71
C GLU A 263 -4.52 22.10 -10.47
N THR A 264 -4.51 22.82 -9.36
CA THR A 264 -5.52 23.82 -9.02
C THR A 264 -4.83 25.09 -8.53
N GLU A 265 -5.25 26.26 -9.06
CA GLU A 265 -4.76 27.55 -8.65
C GLU A 265 -5.58 28.07 -7.45
N VAL A 266 -4.91 28.46 -6.38
CA VAL A 266 -5.54 28.96 -5.15
C VAL A 266 -4.86 30.24 -4.65
N THR A 267 -5.63 31.06 -3.92
CA THR A 267 -5.07 32.11 -3.05
C THR A 267 -5.17 31.59 -1.62
N GLY A 268 -4.03 31.16 -1.08
CA GLY A 268 -3.95 30.56 0.25
C GLY A 268 -3.33 31.49 1.26
N LYS A 269 -3.89 31.52 2.47
CA LYS A 269 -3.36 32.24 3.63
C LYS A 269 -2.56 31.27 4.50
N LEU A 270 -1.27 31.55 4.72
CA LEU A 270 -0.44 30.71 5.59
C LEU A 270 -0.93 30.78 7.04
N LYS A 271 -1.29 29.62 7.61
CA LYS A 271 -1.66 29.47 9.02
C LYS A 271 -0.48 29.06 9.87
N GLN A 272 0.27 28.05 9.39
CA GLN A 272 1.41 27.48 10.10
C GLN A 272 2.36 26.80 9.10
N LYS A 273 3.63 26.71 9.45
CA LYS A 273 4.63 25.94 8.74
C LYS A 273 5.60 25.28 9.73
N GLY A 274 6.17 24.15 9.39
CA GLY A 274 7.04 23.39 10.29
C GLY A 274 7.45 22.06 9.70
N PHE A 275 7.68 21.11 10.58
CA PHE A 275 8.10 19.76 10.25
C PHE A 275 7.18 18.73 10.86
N ILE A 276 6.92 17.66 10.14
CA ILE A 276 6.25 16.44 10.62
C ILE A 276 7.36 15.43 10.92
N GLU A 277 7.40 14.90 12.13
CA GLU A 277 8.35 13.87 12.54
C GLU A 277 8.05 12.55 11.82
N ARG A 278 9.04 12.01 11.11
CA ARG A 278 8.97 10.69 10.50
C ARG A 278 9.96 9.77 11.20
N GLY A 279 9.47 8.82 11.98
CA GLY A 279 10.25 7.94 12.84
C GLY A 279 11.61 7.53 12.26
N GLY A 280 12.69 8.11 12.79
CA GLY A 280 14.09 7.78 12.49
C GLY A 280 14.70 8.35 11.22
N SER A 281 14.03 9.19 10.44
CA SER A 281 14.56 9.82 9.23
C SER A 281 14.01 11.25 9.05
N LYS A 282 14.55 11.99 8.10
CA LYS A 282 14.25 13.38 7.79
C LYS A 282 12.82 13.83 8.13
N ASP A 283 12.71 14.93 8.86
CA ASP A 283 11.48 15.66 9.06
C ASP A 283 10.94 16.17 7.72
N ILE A 284 9.65 15.92 7.46
CA ILE A 284 8.95 16.40 6.27
C ILE A 284 8.50 17.82 6.52
N ARG A 285 8.86 18.77 5.66
CA ARG A 285 8.36 20.15 5.74
C ARG A 285 6.89 20.19 5.34
N PHE A 286 6.12 20.96 6.07
CA PHE A 286 4.72 21.22 5.74
C PHE A 286 4.39 22.73 5.76
N ALA A 287 3.36 23.09 5.01
CA ALA A 287 2.66 24.36 5.13
C ALA A 287 1.16 24.09 5.28
N LEU A 288 0.57 24.56 6.38
CA LEU A 288 -0.87 24.59 6.58
C LEU A 288 -1.39 25.92 6.07
N ILE A 289 -2.23 25.89 5.05
CA ILE A 289 -2.83 27.07 4.44
C ILE A 289 -4.35 27.03 4.52
N ALA A 290 -4.98 28.19 4.58
CA ALA A 290 -6.43 28.33 4.46
C ALA A 290 -6.80 28.89 3.10
N VAL A 291 -7.77 28.26 2.44
CA VAL A 291 -8.37 28.69 1.17
C VAL A 291 -9.89 28.74 1.37
N GLY A 292 -10.43 29.94 1.60
CA GLY A 292 -11.84 30.07 1.97
C GLY A 292 -12.14 29.33 3.29
N GLY A 293 -13.02 28.34 3.25
CA GLY A 293 -13.37 27.49 4.41
C GLY A 293 -12.62 26.16 4.46
N ILE A 294 -11.58 25.98 3.66
CA ILE A 294 -10.81 24.72 3.52
C ILE A 294 -9.41 24.97 4.07
N ASP A 295 -8.98 24.14 5.01
CA ASP A 295 -7.60 24.03 5.45
C ASP A 295 -6.89 22.97 4.63
N ILE A 296 -5.67 23.25 4.17
CA ILE A 296 -4.90 22.34 3.31
C ILE A 296 -3.51 22.15 3.93
N ILE A 297 -3.13 20.90 4.15
CA ILE A 297 -1.76 20.54 4.51
C ILE A 297 -1.00 20.22 3.24
N LEU A 298 -0.01 21.03 2.92
CA LEU A 298 0.95 20.79 1.84
C LEU A 298 2.21 20.17 2.43
N THR A 299 2.80 19.19 1.77
CA THR A 299 4.06 18.56 2.18
C THR A 299 5.09 18.60 1.06
N ASP A 300 6.37 18.63 1.38
CA ASP A 300 7.43 18.63 0.37
C ASP A 300 7.87 17.20 -0.04
N GLU A 301 7.47 16.22 0.73
CA GLU A 301 7.68 14.80 0.45
C GLU A 301 6.40 14.00 0.75
N ARG A 302 6.30 12.78 0.26
CA ARG A 302 5.18 11.89 0.51
C ARG A 302 5.02 11.63 2.00
N CYS A 303 3.84 11.91 2.52
CA CYS A 303 3.47 11.71 3.91
C CYS A 303 2.04 11.16 4.00
N SER A 304 1.87 10.06 4.70
CA SER A 304 0.53 9.54 5.00
C SER A 304 0.03 10.13 6.32
N PHE A 305 -1.21 10.60 6.33
CA PHE A 305 -1.88 11.14 7.52
C PHE A 305 -2.80 10.08 8.13
N THR A 306 -2.21 8.98 8.59
CA THR A 306 -2.91 7.82 9.14
C THR A 306 -3.11 7.89 10.65
N THR A 307 -2.50 8.85 11.33
CA THR A 307 -2.60 9.02 12.78
C THR A 307 -3.03 10.44 13.13
N GLN A 308 -3.78 10.56 14.23
CA GLN A 308 -4.16 11.87 14.79
C GLN A 308 -2.92 12.74 15.10
N LYS A 309 -1.84 12.13 15.59
CA LYS A 309 -0.57 12.82 15.85
C LYS A 309 -0.05 13.58 14.63
N ASN A 310 -0.05 12.95 13.45
CA ASN A 310 0.44 13.60 12.22
C ASN A 310 -0.36 14.86 11.85
N ILE A 311 -1.66 14.86 12.14
CA ILE A 311 -2.53 16.02 11.91
C ILE A 311 -2.25 17.10 12.96
N GLU A 312 -2.20 16.73 14.23
CA GLU A 312 -1.96 17.66 15.36
C GLU A 312 -0.61 18.38 15.25
N GLU A 313 0.45 17.72 14.79
CA GLU A 313 1.77 18.31 14.54
C GLU A 313 1.71 19.50 13.55
N THR A 314 0.76 19.49 12.63
CA THR A 314 0.58 20.59 11.67
C THR A 314 -0.22 21.77 12.23
N GLY A 315 -0.80 21.64 13.44
CA GLY A 315 -1.69 22.66 14.04
C GLY A 315 -3.07 22.73 13.39
N ALA A 316 -3.41 21.81 12.49
CA ALA A 316 -4.77 21.67 11.96
C ALA A 316 -5.73 21.23 13.09
N LYS A 317 -6.98 21.73 13.02
CA LYS A 317 -8.00 21.50 14.06
C LYS A 317 -9.28 20.95 13.44
#